data_e7c1f590ed52e24a01ee1a78ba79acc2
#
_entry.id   e7c1f590ed52e24a01ee1a78ba79acc2
#
_cell.length_a   1.000
_cell.length_b   1.000
_cell.length_c   1.000
_cell.angle_alpha   90.00
_cell.angle_beta   90.00
_cell.angle_gamma   90.00
#
_symmetry.space_group_name_H-M   'P 1'
#
loop_
_entity.id
_entity.type
_entity.pdbx_description
1 polymer ?
#
loop_
_entity_poly.entity_id
_entity_poly.type
_entity_poly.pdbx_seq_one_letter_code
_entity_poly.pdbx_strand_id
1 'polypeptide(L)'
;MDIDLLSNIFFAMVRTGTPLLLVALGEMVCEKSGVLNLGQEGMMLFGAVTGFIVAFSTGNLWLGVMLAMAAGMLLSMLFAAVALGFNANQVATGLALTIFGVGLSTFVGAAWVGKPLTGFEPVVIPLLSDIPLIGRMLFAQDLLIYLSFVLFALVAWVMLKTRIGLIVQAVGENPDAASAMGLPVLRVRTLAVLFGGAMAGLAGAYLSLAYTPMWAENMTAGRGWIALALVVFASWRVFRVLLGAYLFGLASIIHLVAQGVGLSIPSNLLAMLPYLATIVVLVLLSRDPIKTRLFAPVSLGKPWQPGH
;
A
#
# COMPACT_ATOMS: atom_id res chain seq x y z
N MET A 1 -7.24 -32.33 -2.06
CA MET A 1 -7.11 -31.06 -1.35
C MET A 1 -8.53 -30.59 -1.09
N ASP A 2 -8.94 -30.49 0.15
CA ASP A 2 -10.33 -30.19 0.50
C ASP A 2 -10.70 -28.78 0.01
N ILE A 3 -11.89 -28.66 -0.56
CA ILE A 3 -12.43 -27.38 -1.09
C ILE A 3 -12.42 -26.31 0.00
N ASP A 4 -12.67 -26.72 1.25
CA ASP A 4 -12.62 -25.83 2.42
C ASP A 4 -11.22 -25.28 2.71
N LEU A 5 -10.18 -26.10 2.55
CA LEU A 5 -8.80 -25.63 2.71
C LEU A 5 -8.45 -24.58 1.65
N LEU A 6 -8.78 -24.84 0.40
CA LEU A 6 -8.59 -23.86 -0.69
C LEU A 6 -9.36 -22.57 -0.44
N SER A 7 -10.61 -22.67 -0.03
CA SER A 7 -11.45 -21.51 0.29
C SER A 7 -10.83 -20.66 1.41
N ASN A 8 -10.29 -21.28 2.45
CA ASN A 8 -9.61 -20.59 3.55
C ASN A 8 -8.29 -19.94 3.09
N ILE A 9 -7.54 -20.59 2.19
CA ILE A 9 -6.31 -20.00 1.62
C ILE A 9 -6.64 -18.75 0.81
N PHE A 10 -7.65 -18.81 -0.07
CA PHE A 10 -8.05 -17.65 -0.85
C PHE A 10 -8.63 -16.52 0.00
N PHE A 11 -9.42 -16.85 1.02
CA PHE A 11 -9.90 -15.87 2.00
C PHE A 11 -8.74 -15.14 2.68
N ALA A 12 -7.77 -15.88 3.19
CA ALA A 12 -6.60 -15.33 3.87
C ALA A 12 -5.67 -14.58 2.90
N MET A 13 -5.56 -15.01 1.62
CA MET A 13 -4.82 -14.31 0.57
C MET A 13 -5.33 -12.88 0.37
N VAL A 14 -6.66 -12.70 0.29
CA VAL A 14 -7.27 -11.37 0.14
C VAL A 14 -6.96 -10.50 1.35
N ARG A 15 -7.13 -11.02 2.57
CA ARG A 15 -6.84 -10.29 3.81
C ARG A 15 -5.38 -9.85 3.90
N THR A 16 -4.44 -10.73 3.56
CA THR A 16 -3.00 -10.43 3.63
C THR A 16 -2.53 -9.52 2.50
N GLY A 17 -3.15 -9.62 1.32
CA GLY A 17 -2.81 -8.80 0.15
C GLY A 17 -3.40 -7.39 0.21
N THR A 18 -4.49 -7.17 0.94
CA THR A 18 -5.20 -5.87 1.00
C THR A 18 -4.31 -4.70 1.45
N PRO A 19 -3.50 -4.78 2.52
CA PRO A 19 -2.64 -3.66 2.89
C PRO A 19 -1.57 -3.37 1.82
N LEU A 20 -1.05 -4.40 1.15
CA LEU A 20 -0.13 -4.23 0.02
C LEU A 20 -0.81 -3.53 -1.17
N LEU A 21 -2.05 -3.93 -1.48
CA LEU A 21 -2.84 -3.30 -2.53
C LEU A 21 -3.06 -1.81 -2.26
N LEU A 22 -3.48 -1.46 -1.06
CA LEU A 22 -3.76 -0.07 -0.69
C LEU A 22 -2.51 0.81 -0.83
N VAL A 23 -1.37 0.41 -0.25
CA VAL A 23 -0.13 1.17 -0.36
C VAL A 23 0.35 1.23 -1.81
N ALA A 24 0.35 0.11 -2.53
CA ALA A 24 0.81 0.08 -3.91
C ALA A 24 -0.06 0.92 -4.86
N LEU A 25 -1.37 1.02 -4.63
CA LEU A 25 -2.23 1.94 -5.39
C LEU A 25 -1.87 3.40 -5.13
N GLY A 26 -1.63 3.76 -3.88
CA GLY A 26 -1.19 5.10 -3.49
C GLY A 26 0.15 5.46 -4.10
N GLU A 27 1.13 4.57 -3.97
CA GLU A 27 2.48 4.78 -4.50
C GLU A 27 2.51 4.79 -6.03
N MET A 28 1.74 3.93 -6.69
CA MET A 28 1.61 3.95 -8.14
C MET A 28 1.14 5.32 -8.66
N VAL A 29 0.19 5.97 -8.00
CA VAL A 29 -0.27 7.32 -8.37
C VAL A 29 0.83 8.36 -8.10
N CYS A 30 1.54 8.24 -6.98
CA CYS A 30 2.68 9.07 -6.62
C CYS A 30 3.79 8.96 -7.67
N GLU A 31 4.24 7.76 -7.98
CA GLU A 31 5.28 7.50 -8.98
C GLU A 31 4.86 7.92 -10.40
N LYS A 32 3.58 7.71 -10.77
CA LYS A 32 3.04 8.19 -12.06
C LYS A 32 3.07 9.70 -12.19
N SER A 33 3.14 10.47 -11.10
CA SER A 33 3.39 11.92 -11.11
C SER A 33 4.87 12.30 -11.21
N GLY A 34 5.78 11.30 -11.19
CA GLY A 34 7.23 11.49 -11.23
C GLY A 34 7.89 11.61 -9.85
N VAL A 35 7.17 11.30 -8.76
CA VAL A 35 7.68 11.38 -7.38
C VAL A 35 7.86 9.98 -6.80
N LEU A 36 9.06 9.71 -6.27
CA LEU A 36 9.40 8.46 -5.59
C LEU A 36 9.41 8.68 -4.08
N ASN A 37 8.43 8.09 -3.39
CA ASN A 37 8.29 8.25 -1.95
C ASN A 37 8.61 6.96 -1.19
N LEU A 38 9.82 6.82 -0.72
CA LEU A 38 10.25 5.68 0.10
C LEU A 38 9.77 5.73 1.55
N GLY A 39 8.97 6.73 1.92
CA GLY A 39 8.42 6.92 3.27
C GLY A 39 7.21 6.07 3.61
N GLN A 40 6.74 5.22 2.71
CA GLN A 40 5.49 4.49 2.82
C GLN A 40 5.39 3.61 4.09
N GLU A 41 6.47 2.94 4.48
CA GLU A 41 6.52 2.11 5.68
C GLU A 41 6.28 2.94 6.96
N GLY A 42 6.93 4.10 7.07
CA GLY A 42 6.74 5.01 8.20
C GLY A 42 5.33 5.61 8.26
N MET A 43 4.75 5.93 7.09
CA MET A 43 3.37 6.44 6.99
C MET A 43 2.35 5.36 7.37
N MET A 44 2.57 4.10 6.98
CA MET A 44 1.73 2.98 7.41
C MET A 44 1.76 2.80 8.91
N LEU A 45 2.94 2.75 9.52
CA LEU A 45 3.09 2.57 10.98
C LEU A 45 2.45 3.71 11.76
N PHE A 46 2.67 4.95 11.33
CA PHE A 46 2.05 6.10 12.00
C PHE A 46 0.54 6.14 11.81
N GLY A 47 0.04 5.73 10.64
CA GLY A 47 -1.38 5.52 10.41
C GLY A 47 -1.97 4.40 11.28
N ALA A 48 -1.26 3.28 11.42
CA ALA A 48 -1.70 2.15 12.24
C ALA A 48 -1.84 2.52 13.72
N VAL A 49 -0.84 3.20 14.30
CA VAL A 49 -0.89 3.62 15.71
C VAL A 49 -1.95 4.68 15.94
N THR A 50 -2.06 5.67 15.05
CA THR A 50 -3.07 6.73 15.17
C THR A 50 -4.48 6.17 15.09
N GLY A 51 -4.73 5.31 14.08
CA GLY A 51 -6.02 4.64 13.91
C GLY A 51 -6.40 3.81 15.14
N PHE A 52 -5.44 3.03 15.66
CA PHE A 52 -5.65 2.22 16.85
C PHE A 52 -5.99 3.07 18.09
N ILE A 53 -5.20 4.09 18.39
CA ILE A 53 -5.40 4.95 19.57
C ILE A 53 -6.75 5.64 19.52
N VAL A 54 -7.11 6.19 18.34
CA VAL A 54 -8.39 6.88 18.17
C VAL A 54 -9.57 5.91 18.31
N ALA A 55 -9.52 4.76 17.64
CA ALA A 55 -10.57 3.76 17.73
C ALA A 55 -10.73 3.23 19.16
N PHE A 56 -9.63 2.96 19.87
CA PHE A 56 -9.63 2.49 21.24
C PHE A 56 -10.19 3.54 22.21
N SER A 57 -9.81 4.82 22.03
CA SER A 57 -10.21 5.91 22.94
C SER A 57 -11.65 6.37 22.72
N THR A 58 -12.15 6.31 21.48
CA THR A 58 -13.48 6.82 21.13
C THR A 58 -14.54 5.72 20.97
N GLY A 59 -14.13 4.46 20.83
CA GLY A 59 -15.00 3.36 20.47
C GLY A 59 -15.49 3.39 19.01
N ASN A 60 -14.97 4.32 18.18
CA ASN A 60 -15.41 4.49 16.80
C ASN A 60 -14.30 4.11 15.83
N LEU A 61 -14.46 2.93 15.17
CA LEU A 61 -13.49 2.40 14.21
C LEU A 61 -13.35 3.29 12.97
N TRP A 62 -14.45 3.87 12.46
CA TRP A 62 -14.41 4.73 11.29
C TRP A 62 -13.65 6.03 11.53
N LEU A 63 -13.82 6.61 12.74
CA LEU A 63 -13.03 7.78 13.12
C LEU A 63 -11.54 7.42 13.19
N GLY A 64 -11.21 6.22 13.69
CA GLY A 64 -9.85 5.68 13.65
C GLY A 64 -9.29 5.60 12.23
N VAL A 65 -10.07 5.06 11.29
CA VAL A 65 -9.67 4.98 9.86
C VAL A 65 -9.42 6.37 9.27
N MET A 66 -10.34 7.32 9.48
CA MET A 66 -10.22 8.68 8.94
C MET A 66 -8.98 9.40 9.47
N LEU A 67 -8.72 9.30 10.79
CA LEU A 67 -7.55 9.93 11.40
C LEU A 67 -6.24 9.20 11.05
N ALA A 68 -6.26 7.89 10.79
CA ALA A 68 -5.12 7.18 10.24
C ALA A 68 -4.74 7.67 8.83
N MET A 69 -5.74 7.87 7.97
CA MET A 69 -5.53 8.47 6.64
C MET A 69 -4.96 9.90 6.76
N ALA A 70 -5.50 10.71 7.66
CA ALA A 70 -5.01 12.06 7.93
C ALA A 70 -3.57 12.06 8.46
N ALA A 71 -3.22 11.12 9.34
CA ALA A 71 -1.86 10.94 9.85
C ALA A 71 -0.87 10.57 8.74
N GLY A 72 -1.24 9.64 7.85
CA GLY A 72 -0.44 9.32 6.67
C GLY A 72 -0.29 10.51 5.73
N MET A 73 -1.35 11.29 5.49
CA MET A 73 -1.31 12.55 4.73
C MET A 73 -0.40 13.59 5.37
N LEU A 74 -0.40 13.71 6.70
CA LEU A 74 0.46 14.66 7.41
C LEU A 74 1.95 14.34 7.21
N LEU A 75 2.34 13.07 7.34
CA LEU A 75 3.70 12.64 7.07
C LEU A 75 4.08 12.80 5.59
N SER A 76 3.16 12.53 4.68
CA SER A 76 3.40 12.75 3.25
C SER A 76 3.48 14.23 2.88
N MET A 77 2.79 15.10 3.61
CA MET A 77 2.94 16.55 3.46
C MET A 77 4.32 17.03 3.90
N LEU A 78 4.87 16.46 4.99
CA LEU A 78 6.24 16.71 5.41
C LEU A 78 7.23 16.27 4.31
N PHE A 79 7.04 15.07 3.74
CA PHE A 79 7.82 14.62 2.59
C PHE A 79 7.73 15.59 1.41
N ALA A 80 6.53 16.02 1.03
CA ALA A 80 6.31 16.93 -0.09
C ALA A 80 6.99 18.29 0.17
N ALA A 81 6.90 18.82 1.38
CA ALA A 81 7.56 20.07 1.74
C ALA A 81 9.09 19.99 1.57
N VAL A 82 9.71 18.90 2.01
CA VAL A 82 11.17 18.72 1.91
C VAL A 82 11.59 18.34 0.48
N ALA A 83 10.97 17.32 -0.11
CA ALA A 83 11.39 16.78 -1.40
C ALA A 83 10.97 17.66 -2.59
N LEU A 84 9.78 18.27 -2.54
CA LEU A 84 9.25 19.08 -3.64
C LEU A 84 9.41 20.58 -3.37
N GLY A 85 9.23 21.02 -2.11
CA GLY A 85 9.36 22.44 -1.74
C GLY A 85 10.82 22.91 -1.70
N PHE A 86 11.69 22.17 -1.01
CA PHE A 86 13.13 22.47 -0.91
C PHE A 86 14.00 21.74 -1.94
N ASN A 87 13.38 20.97 -2.85
CA ASN A 87 14.09 20.23 -3.91
C ASN A 87 15.13 19.22 -3.38
N ALA A 88 14.90 18.69 -2.18
CA ALA A 88 15.79 17.70 -1.59
C ALA A 88 15.72 16.36 -2.34
N ASN A 89 16.73 15.52 -2.15
CA ASN A 89 16.75 14.18 -2.72
C ASN A 89 15.57 13.35 -2.20
N GLN A 90 14.70 12.90 -3.11
CA GLN A 90 13.46 12.19 -2.78
C GLN A 90 13.73 10.87 -2.05
N VAL A 91 14.75 10.12 -2.47
CA VAL A 91 15.14 8.84 -1.85
C VAL A 91 15.58 9.05 -0.41
N ALA A 92 16.52 9.99 -0.20
CA ALA A 92 17.04 10.30 1.14
C ALA A 92 15.92 10.82 2.06
N THR A 93 15.06 11.72 1.56
CA THR A 93 13.91 12.25 2.30
C THR A 93 12.93 11.13 2.69
N GLY A 94 12.62 10.23 1.77
CA GLY A 94 11.71 9.10 2.02
C GLY A 94 12.27 8.12 3.06
N LEU A 95 13.57 7.78 2.96
CA LEU A 95 14.24 6.93 3.94
C LEU A 95 14.25 7.55 5.33
N ALA A 96 14.62 8.85 5.42
CA ALA A 96 14.58 9.59 6.68
C ALA A 96 13.17 9.61 7.28
N LEU A 97 12.14 9.82 6.44
CA LEU A 97 10.75 9.81 6.88
C LEU A 97 10.30 8.42 7.36
N THR A 98 10.77 7.35 6.75
CA THR A 98 10.51 5.99 7.26
C THR A 98 11.06 5.81 8.67
N ILE A 99 12.34 6.16 8.89
CA ILE A 99 12.97 6.05 10.22
C ILE A 99 12.23 6.93 11.22
N PHE A 100 11.89 8.16 10.84
CA PHE A 100 11.10 9.07 11.67
C PHE A 100 9.72 8.49 12.00
N GLY A 101 8.99 7.96 11.02
CA GLY A 101 7.68 7.35 11.21
C GLY A 101 7.70 6.11 12.11
N VAL A 102 8.73 5.27 11.97
CA VAL A 102 8.97 4.12 12.87
C VAL A 102 9.18 4.61 14.30
N GLY A 103 10.12 5.54 14.51
CA GLY A 103 10.40 6.10 15.86
C GLY A 103 9.20 6.79 16.47
N LEU A 104 8.48 7.62 15.69
CA LEU A 104 7.29 8.33 16.14
C LEU A 104 6.16 7.37 16.50
N SER A 105 5.91 6.34 15.70
CA SER A 105 4.86 5.35 15.95
C SER A 105 5.15 4.53 17.22
N THR A 106 6.41 4.12 17.43
CA THR A 106 6.84 3.41 18.63
C THR A 106 6.69 4.30 19.87
N PHE A 107 7.13 5.56 19.80
CA PHE A 107 7.02 6.51 20.91
C PHE A 107 5.56 6.77 21.31
N VAL A 108 4.70 7.12 20.35
CA VAL A 108 3.27 7.39 20.60
C VAL A 108 2.52 6.14 21.00
N GLY A 109 2.89 4.99 20.43
CA GLY A 109 2.23 3.70 20.64
C GLY A 109 2.66 2.93 21.89
N ALA A 110 3.75 3.33 22.58
CA ALA A 110 4.37 2.56 23.66
C ALA A 110 3.37 2.16 24.78
N ALA A 111 2.50 3.08 25.20
CA ALA A 111 1.49 2.84 26.23
C ALA A 111 0.30 1.96 25.76
N TRP A 112 0.23 1.63 24.48
CA TRP A 112 -0.90 0.97 23.85
C TRP A 112 -0.58 -0.43 23.35
N VAL A 113 0.68 -0.85 23.42
CA VAL A 113 1.14 -2.18 22.97
C VAL A 113 0.36 -3.29 23.68
N GLY A 114 -0.14 -4.23 22.88
CA GLY A 114 -0.81 -5.43 23.40
C GLY A 114 -2.23 -5.23 23.92
N LYS A 115 -2.78 -4.01 23.87
CA LYS A 115 -4.18 -3.78 24.24
C LYS A 115 -5.10 -4.34 23.15
N PRO A 116 -6.05 -5.24 23.48
CA PRO A 116 -6.98 -5.77 22.48
C PRO A 116 -8.06 -4.73 22.15
N LEU A 117 -8.49 -4.72 20.89
CA LEU A 117 -9.59 -3.90 20.40
C LEU A 117 -10.61 -4.80 19.70
N THR A 118 -11.89 -4.51 19.85
CA THR A 118 -12.92 -5.10 18.98
C THR A 118 -12.82 -4.42 17.62
N GLY A 119 -12.24 -5.12 16.64
CA GLY A 119 -12.00 -4.60 15.30
C GLY A 119 -13.21 -4.73 14.38
N PHE A 120 -12.98 -4.47 13.08
CA PHE A 120 -14.01 -4.72 12.07
C PHE A 120 -14.27 -6.21 11.92
N GLU A 121 -15.51 -6.61 12.12
CA GLU A 121 -15.94 -7.99 11.91
C GLU A 121 -16.21 -8.28 10.44
N PRO A 122 -16.00 -9.53 9.99
CA PRO A 122 -16.37 -9.94 8.64
C PRO A 122 -17.87 -9.82 8.41
N VAL A 123 -18.26 -9.20 7.30
CA VAL A 123 -19.66 -9.11 6.86
C VAL A 123 -19.93 -10.24 5.88
N VAL A 124 -20.72 -11.23 6.32
CA VAL A 124 -21.13 -12.36 5.49
C VAL A 124 -22.35 -11.95 4.68
N ILE A 125 -22.24 -11.97 3.34
CA ILE A 125 -23.35 -11.67 2.44
C ILE A 125 -24.08 -13.00 2.16
N PRO A 126 -25.32 -13.17 2.66
CA PRO A 126 -26.08 -14.41 2.47
C PRO A 126 -26.23 -14.79 0.99
N LEU A 127 -26.30 -16.07 0.67
CA LEU A 127 -26.37 -16.65 -0.67
C LEU A 127 -25.07 -16.53 -1.49
N LEU A 128 -24.36 -15.41 -1.46
CA LEU A 128 -23.11 -15.20 -2.21
C LEU A 128 -21.91 -15.82 -1.49
N SER A 129 -21.91 -15.82 -0.17
CA SER A 129 -20.86 -16.46 0.64
C SER A 129 -20.84 -17.98 0.53
N ASP A 130 -21.96 -18.60 0.12
CA ASP A 130 -22.11 -20.05 0.01
C ASP A 130 -21.59 -20.63 -1.31
N ILE A 131 -21.20 -19.76 -2.25
CA ILE A 131 -20.59 -20.18 -3.52
C ILE A 131 -19.23 -20.87 -3.22
N PRO A 132 -19.00 -22.10 -3.66
CA PRO A 132 -17.74 -22.80 -3.40
C PRO A 132 -16.53 -22.00 -3.91
N LEU A 133 -15.47 -21.94 -3.16
CA LEU A 133 -14.20 -21.24 -3.41
C LEU A 133 -14.31 -19.70 -3.40
N ILE A 134 -15.17 -19.12 -4.24
CA ILE A 134 -15.24 -17.67 -4.49
C ILE A 134 -16.08 -16.96 -3.42
N GLY A 135 -17.07 -17.66 -2.86
CA GLY A 135 -18.03 -17.07 -1.92
C GLY A 135 -17.33 -16.48 -0.69
N ARG A 136 -16.58 -17.27 0.04
CA ARG A 136 -15.85 -16.81 1.23
C ARG A 136 -14.74 -15.82 0.89
N MET A 137 -14.06 -16.00 -0.25
CA MET A 137 -12.99 -15.13 -0.73
C MET A 137 -13.46 -13.69 -0.94
N LEU A 138 -14.64 -13.48 -1.53
CA LEU A 138 -15.12 -12.16 -1.94
C LEU A 138 -16.29 -11.63 -1.08
N PHE A 139 -17.11 -12.51 -0.49
CA PHE A 139 -18.39 -12.14 0.12
C PHE A 139 -18.48 -12.41 1.63
N ALA A 140 -17.35 -12.75 2.27
CA ALA A 140 -17.25 -12.92 3.72
C ALA A 140 -16.08 -12.13 4.31
N GLN A 141 -15.80 -10.96 3.77
CA GLN A 141 -14.67 -10.10 4.15
C GLN A 141 -15.12 -8.95 5.06
N ASP A 142 -14.17 -8.27 5.70
CA ASP A 142 -14.46 -7.06 6.46
C ASP A 142 -14.73 -5.84 5.56
N LEU A 143 -15.35 -4.79 6.14
CA LEU A 143 -15.73 -3.58 5.40
C LEU A 143 -14.54 -2.83 4.79
N LEU A 144 -13.35 -2.91 5.38
CA LEU A 144 -12.17 -2.24 4.84
C LEU A 144 -11.63 -2.94 3.59
N ILE A 145 -11.83 -4.25 3.46
CA ILE A 145 -11.53 -4.99 2.24
C ILE A 145 -12.49 -4.57 1.12
N TYR A 146 -13.78 -4.45 1.39
CA TYR A 146 -14.72 -3.93 0.39
C TYR A 146 -14.38 -2.49 -0.01
N LEU A 147 -13.98 -1.66 0.95
CA LEU A 147 -13.49 -0.31 0.66
C LEU A 147 -12.25 -0.35 -0.25
N SER A 148 -11.34 -1.32 -0.06
CA SER A 148 -10.15 -1.47 -0.91
C SER A 148 -10.51 -1.80 -2.36
N PHE A 149 -11.55 -2.63 -2.60
CA PHE A 149 -12.04 -2.90 -3.95
C PHE A 149 -12.66 -1.67 -4.60
N VAL A 150 -13.42 -0.88 -3.84
CA VAL A 150 -14.00 0.39 -4.34
C VAL A 150 -12.88 1.37 -4.69
N LEU A 151 -11.87 1.51 -3.82
CA LEU A 151 -10.72 2.38 -4.06
C LEU A 151 -9.90 1.91 -5.27
N PHE A 152 -9.70 0.60 -5.43
CA PHE A 152 -9.07 0.04 -6.61
C PHE A 152 -9.82 0.42 -7.89
N ALA A 153 -11.14 0.21 -7.91
CA ALA A 153 -11.98 0.54 -9.06
C ALA A 153 -11.95 2.06 -9.37
N LEU A 154 -11.98 2.90 -8.31
CA LEU A 154 -11.90 4.35 -8.43
C LEU A 154 -10.54 4.78 -9.01
N VAL A 155 -9.43 4.29 -8.47
CA VAL A 155 -8.09 4.59 -8.97
C VAL A 155 -7.92 4.10 -10.41
N ALA A 156 -8.40 2.89 -10.73
CA ALA A 156 -8.37 2.38 -12.09
C ALA A 156 -9.16 3.28 -13.06
N TRP A 157 -10.36 3.69 -12.67
CA TRP A 157 -11.18 4.59 -13.48
C TRP A 157 -10.53 5.97 -13.65
N VAL A 158 -10.04 6.57 -12.56
CA VAL A 158 -9.36 7.88 -12.61
C VAL A 158 -8.13 7.82 -13.52
N MET A 159 -7.25 6.84 -13.32
CA MET A 159 -5.99 6.76 -14.06
C MET A 159 -6.15 6.38 -15.53
N LEU A 160 -7.21 5.63 -15.90
CA LEU A 160 -7.40 5.12 -17.26
C LEU A 160 -8.42 5.90 -18.07
N LYS A 161 -9.37 6.59 -17.44
CA LYS A 161 -10.54 7.15 -18.12
C LYS A 161 -10.76 8.64 -17.88
N THR A 162 -10.00 9.29 -16.98
CA THR A 162 -10.24 10.69 -16.65
C THR A 162 -9.11 11.63 -17.06
N ARG A 163 -9.42 12.94 -17.18
CA ARG A 163 -8.44 14.00 -17.42
C ARG A 163 -7.41 14.09 -16.29
N ILE A 164 -7.80 13.77 -15.04
CA ILE A 164 -6.90 13.81 -13.89
C ILE A 164 -5.77 12.78 -14.08
N GLY A 165 -6.12 11.55 -14.46
CA GLY A 165 -5.12 10.51 -14.74
C GLY A 165 -4.16 10.90 -15.88
N LEU A 166 -4.67 11.54 -16.94
CA LEU A 166 -3.83 12.05 -18.03
C LEU A 166 -2.88 13.15 -17.55
N ILE A 167 -3.36 14.09 -16.72
CA ILE A 167 -2.52 15.17 -16.15
C ILE A 167 -1.42 14.59 -15.27
N VAL A 168 -1.73 13.65 -14.38
CA VAL A 168 -0.74 12.98 -13.53
C VAL A 168 0.35 12.31 -14.35
N GLN A 169 -0.04 11.56 -15.41
CA GLN A 169 0.90 10.91 -16.30
C GLN A 169 1.74 11.91 -17.11
N ALA A 170 1.13 12.96 -17.66
CA ALA A 170 1.84 14.00 -18.41
C ALA A 170 2.91 14.69 -17.55
N VAL A 171 2.59 15.02 -16.28
CA VAL A 171 3.54 15.60 -15.33
C VAL A 171 4.68 14.63 -15.00
N GLY A 172 4.41 13.33 -14.91
CA GLY A 172 5.43 12.33 -14.66
C GLY A 172 6.32 12.05 -15.87
N GLU A 173 5.80 12.15 -17.09
CA GLU A 173 6.57 11.93 -18.31
C GLU A 173 7.50 13.11 -18.64
N ASN A 174 6.94 14.33 -18.69
CA ASN A 174 7.71 15.52 -18.98
C ASN A 174 7.13 16.74 -18.23
N PRO A 175 7.66 17.04 -17.03
CA PRO A 175 7.18 18.14 -16.22
C PRO A 175 7.40 19.52 -16.88
N ASP A 176 8.44 19.68 -17.70
CA ASP A 176 8.73 20.96 -18.38
C ASP A 176 7.68 21.23 -19.47
N ALA A 177 7.39 20.21 -20.30
CA ALA A 177 6.33 20.31 -21.29
C ALA A 177 4.95 20.52 -20.63
N ALA A 178 4.67 19.84 -19.52
CA ALA A 178 3.44 20.02 -18.76
C ALA A 178 3.32 21.44 -18.20
N SER A 179 4.41 22.00 -17.68
CA SER A 179 4.48 23.38 -17.20
C SER A 179 4.30 24.39 -18.34
N ALA A 180 4.91 24.18 -19.51
CA ALA A 180 4.76 25.03 -20.69
C ALA A 180 3.30 25.05 -21.21
N MET A 181 2.56 23.98 -20.99
CA MET A 181 1.11 23.91 -21.27
C MET A 181 0.23 24.52 -20.16
N GLY A 182 0.83 25.12 -19.13
CA GLY A 182 0.11 25.77 -18.01
C GLY A 182 -0.37 24.81 -16.91
N LEU A 183 0.09 23.55 -16.89
CA LEU A 183 -0.27 22.64 -15.82
C LEU A 183 0.53 22.95 -14.53
N PRO A 184 -0.12 22.96 -13.34
CA PRO A 184 0.53 23.26 -12.07
C PRO A 184 1.29 22.03 -11.54
N VAL A 185 2.48 21.77 -12.08
CA VAL A 185 3.30 20.57 -11.81
C VAL A 185 3.46 20.28 -10.32
N LEU A 186 3.90 21.27 -9.52
CA LEU A 186 4.09 21.09 -8.08
C LEU A 186 2.81 20.70 -7.36
N ARG A 187 1.66 21.32 -7.71
CA ARG A 187 0.38 20.99 -7.10
C ARG A 187 -0.05 19.55 -7.43
N VAL A 188 0.14 19.13 -8.68
CA VAL A 188 -0.18 17.76 -9.12
C VAL A 188 0.68 16.74 -8.37
N ARG A 189 2.00 16.96 -8.29
CA ARG A 189 2.93 16.11 -7.54
C ARG A 189 2.58 16.07 -6.06
N THR A 190 2.31 17.23 -5.43
CA THR A 190 1.93 17.30 -4.01
C THR A 190 0.64 16.52 -3.73
N LEU A 191 -0.40 16.70 -4.56
CA LEU A 191 -1.67 15.98 -4.38
C LEU A 191 -1.51 14.48 -4.57
N ALA A 192 -0.67 14.04 -5.51
CA ALA A 192 -0.36 12.63 -5.69
C ALA A 192 0.36 12.04 -4.46
N VAL A 193 1.31 12.77 -3.88
CA VAL A 193 2.02 12.40 -2.66
C VAL A 193 1.06 12.32 -1.46
N LEU A 194 0.18 13.30 -1.29
CA LEU A 194 -0.83 13.30 -0.23
C LEU A 194 -1.79 12.11 -0.36
N PHE A 195 -2.22 11.80 -1.57
CA PHE A 195 -3.03 10.61 -1.84
C PHE A 195 -2.27 9.32 -1.46
N GLY A 196 -0.99 9.22 -1.83
CA GLY A 196 -0.12 8.11 -1.42
C GLY A 196 -0.05 7.94 0.09
N GLY A 197 0.13 9.05 0.83
CA GLY A 197 0.14 9.06 2.29
C GLY A 197 -1.20 8.65 2.91
N ALA A 198 -2.33 9.09 2.34
CA ALA A 198 -3.67 8.68 2.79
C ALA A 198 -3.88 7.18 2.63
N MET A 199 -3.46 6.62 1.49
CA MET A 199 -3.55 5.18 1.22
C MET A 199 -2.65 4.36 2.13
N ALA A 200 -1.44 4.85 2.45
CA ALA A 200 -0.55 4.23 3.42
C ALA A 200 -1.15 4.26 4.83
N GLY A 201 -1.70 5.40 5.25
CA GLY A 201 -2.42 5.52 6.52
C GLY A 201 -3.60 4.58 6.62
N LEU A 202 -4.41 4.45 5.55
CA LEU A 202 -5.51 3.50 5.46
C LEU A 202 -5.03 2.04 5.57
N ALA A 203 -3.95 1.70 4.91
CA ALA A 203 -3.35 0.36 5.01
C ALA A 203 -2.85 0.07 6.42
N GLY A 204 -2.30 1.07 7.11
CA GLY A 204 -1.94 0.99 8.53
C GLY A 204 -3.16 0.76 9.41
N ALA A 205 -4.24 1.54 9.22
CA ALA A 205 -5.51 1.35 9.92
C ALA A 205 -6.08 -0.06 9.70
N TYR A 206 -6.03 -0.56 8.46
CA TYR A 206 -6.47 -1.91 8.17
C TYR A 206 -5.72 -2.96 9.03
N LEU A 207 -4.40 -2.82 9.16
CA LEU A 207 -3.60 -3.74 9.97
C LEU A 207 -4.01 -3.72 11.44
N SER A 208 -4.19 -2.53 12.03
CA SER A 208 -4.45 -2.37 13.48
C SER A 208 -5.92 -2.42 13.88
N LEU A 209 -6.89 -2.31 12.93
CA LEU A 209 -8.32 -2.29 13.22
C LEU A 209 -9.10 -3.46 12.65
N ALA A 210 -8.56 -4.17 11.64
CA ALA A 210 -9.25 -5.28 10.98
C ALA A 210 -8.43 -6.56 10.89
N TYR A 211 -7.17 -6.48 10.43
CA TYR A 211 -6.33 -7.65 10.22
C TYR A 211 -5.88 -8.29 11.54
N THR A 212 -5.30 -7.47 12.43
CA THR A 212 -4.89 -7.86 13.78
C THR A 212 -5.30 -6.73 14.72
N PRO A 213 -6.53 -6.77 15.31
CA PRO A 213 -7.08 -5.66 16.07
C PRO A 213 -6.31 -5.42 17.39
N MET A 214 -5.10 -4.94 17.26
CA MET A 214 -4.19 -4.54 18.33
C MET A 214 -3.09 -3.66 17.77
N TRP A 215 -2.43 -2.92 18.64
CA TRP A 215 -1.19 -2.25 18.29
C TRP A 215 0.03 -3.09 18.72
N ALA A 216 0.95 -3.30 17.81
CA ALA A 216 2.26 -3.87 18.06
C ALA A 216 3.34 -3.06 17.32
N GLU A 217 4.49 -2.90 17.96
CA GLU A 217 5.62 -2.23 17.33
C GLU A 217 6.02 -2.95 16.03
N ASN A 218 6.34 -2.16 15.00
CA ASN A 218 6.75 -2.68 13.70
C ASN A 218 5.75 -3.67 13.04
N MET A 219 4.45 -3.54 13.32
CA MET A 219 3.41 -4.48 12.83
C MET A 219 3.25 -4.49 11.31
N THR A 220 3.77 -3.50 10.60
CA THR A 220 3.79 -3.47 9.13
C THR A 220 4.81 -4.44 8.55
N ALA A 221 5.88 -4.76 9.31
CA ALA A 221 6.90 -5.76 8.96
C ALA A 221 7.42 -5.66 7.51
N GLY A 222 7.69 -4.43 7.04
CA GLY A 222 8.23 -4.19 5.70
C GLY A 222 7.21 -4.20 4.56
N ARG A 223 5.90 -4.28 4.85
CA ARG A 223 4.85 -4.27 3.80
C ARG A 223 4.87 -3.01 2.94
N GLY A 224 5.24 -1.86 3.48
CA GLY A 224 5.44 -0.64 2.71
C GLY A 224 6.53 -0.78 1.66
N TRP A 225 7.66 -1.39 2.01
CA TRP A 225 8.76 -1.67 1.08
C TRP A 225 8.37 -2.68 0.00
N ILE A 226 7.63 -3.73 0.37
CA ILE A 226 7.09 -4.72 -0.57
C ILE A 226 6.15 -4.03 -1.56
N ALA A 227 5.31 -3.10 -1.11
CA ALA A 227 4.38 -2.38 -1.97
C ALA A 227 5.11 -1.50 -3.01
N LEU A 228 6.22 -0.85 -2.64
CA LEU A 228 7.08 -0.12 -3.57
C LEU A 228 7.63 -1.04 -4.67
N ALA A 229 8.21 -2.18 -4.27
CA ALA A 229 8.69 -3.16 -5.23
C ALA A 229 7.57 -3.67 -6.14
N LEU A 230 6.37 -3.86 -5.59
CA LEU A 230 5.18 -4.31 -6.30
C LEU A 230 4.76 -3.34 -7.41
N VAL A 231 4.85 -2.03 -7.21
CA VAL A 231 4.54 -1.02 -8.25
C VAL A 231 5.46 -1.18 -9.45
N VAL A 232 6.77 -1.37 -9.20
CA VAL A 232 7.76 -1.61 -10.24
C VAL A 232 7.45 -2.92 -10.99
N PHE A 233 7.12 -4.01 -10.27
CA PHE A 233 6.71 -5.30 -10.87
C PHE A 233 5.47 -5.18 -11.73
N ALA A 234 4.50 -4.44 -11.25
CA ALA A 234 3.27 -4.17 -11.98
C ALA A 234 3.52 -3.31 -13.23
N SER A 235 4.75 -2.79 -13.41
CA SER A 235 5.09 -1.82 -14.46
C SER A 235 4.09 -0.66 -14.47
N TRP A 236 3.75 -0.14 -13.29
CA TRP A 236 2.81 0.97 -13.08
C TRP A 236 1.42 0.75 -13.71
N ARG A 237 0.99 -0.51 -13.86
CA ARG A 237 -0.34 -0.86 -14.39
C ARG A 237 -1.27 -1.28 -13.26
N VAL A 238 -2.40 -0.60 -13.11
CA VAL A 238 -3.35 -0.76 -11.98
C VAL A 238 -3.80 -2.21 -11.80
N PHE A 239 -4.18 -2.92 -12.88
CA PHE A 239 -4.62 -4.32 -12.80
C PHE A 239 -3.49 -5.28 -12.40
N ARG A 240 -2.25 -4.98 -12.79
CA ARG A 240 -1.10 -5.79 -12.38
C ARG A 240 -0.74 -5.55 -10.91
N VAL A 241 -1.00 -4.33 -10.38
CA VAL A 241 -0.86 -4.04 -8.95
C VAL A 241 -1.81 -4.91 -8.14
N LEU A 242 -3.08 -5.04 -8.56
CA LEU A 242 -4.06 -5.92 -7.92
C LEU A 242 -3.59 -7.38 -7.90
N LEU A 243 -3.23 -7.91 -9.07
CA LEU A 243 -2.75 -9.29 -9.19
C LEU A 243 -1.49 -9.54 -8.36
N GLY A 244 -0.52 -8.62 -8.42
CA GLY A 244 0.70 -8.70 -7.65
C GLY A 244 0.45 -8.67 -6.15
N ALA A 245 -0.40 -7.77 -5.65
CA ALA A 245 -0.72 -7.67 -4.23
C ALA A 245 -1.29 -8.98 -3.67
N TYR A 246 -2.20 -9.62 -4.41
CA TYR A 246 -2.79 -10.89 -3.97
C TYR A 246 -1.85 -12.09 -4.18
N LEU A 247 -1.02 -12.09 -5.21
CA LEU A 247 0.04 -13.10 -5.34
C LEU A 247 1.05 -13.02 -4.17
N PHE A 248 1.42 -11.81 -3.75
CA PHE A 248 2.26 -11.63 -2.57
C PHE A 248 1.52 -12.03 -1.28
N GLY A 249 0.24 -11.70 -1.16
CA GLY A 249 -0.61 -12.16 -0.08
C GLY A 249 -0.64 -13.68 0.00
N LEU A 250 -0.80 -14.36 -1.15
CA LEU A 250 -0.75 -15.81 -1.25
C LEU A 250 0.62 -16.38 -0.82
N ALA A 251 1.71 -15.82 -1.33
CA ALA A 251 3.06 -16.24 -0.97
C ALA A 251 3.33 -16.11 0.53
N SER A 252 2.79 -15.05 1.17
CA SER A 252 2.90 -14.84 2.61
C SER A 252 2.13 -15.86 3.45
N ILE A 253 1.08 -16.47 2.90
CA ILE A 253 0.25 -17.44 3.62
C ILE A 253 0.70 -18.88 3.38
N ILE A 254 1.28 -19.16 2.21
CA ILE A 254 1.74 -20.52 1.86
C ILE A 254 2.63 -21.11 2.95
N HIS A 255 3.46 -20.29 3.60
CA HIS A 255 4.32 -20.80 4.67
C HIS A 255 3.52 -21.29 5.89
N LEU A 256 2.44 -20.60 6.26
CA LEU A 256 1.58 -21.02 7.37
C LEU A 256 0.82 -22.30 7.03
N VAL A 257 0.33 -22.39 5.79
CA VAL A 257 -0.35 -23.59 5.30
C VAL A 257 0.60 -24.79 5.23
N ALA A 258 1.83 -24.59 4.74
CA ALA A 258 2.84 -25.64 4.66
C ALA A 258 3.20 -26.21 6.05
N GLN A 259 3.28 -25.35 7.06
CA GLN A 259 3.47 -25.76 8.45
C GLN A 259 2.25 -26.56 8.99
N GLY A 260 1.04 -26.08 8.69
CA GLY A 260 -0.20 -26.74 9.10
C GLY A 260 -0.39 -28.14 8.51
N VAL A 261 0.17 -28.40 7.32
CA VAL A 261 0.15 -29.71 6.64
C VAL A 261 1.32 -30.62 7.11
N GLY A 262 2.13 -30.15 8.06
CA GLY A 262 3.21 -30.97 8.64
C GLY A 262 4.50 -31.03 7.81
N LEU A 263 4.71 -30.10 6.88
CA LEU A 263 5.99 -29.99 6.18
C LEU A 263 7.06 -29.47 7.15
N SER A 264 8.09 -30.27 7.40
CA SER A 264 9.20 -29.96 8.32
C SER A 264 10.24 -28.99 7.74
N ILE A 265 9.77 -27.96 7.01
CA ILE A 265 10.64 -26.91 6.46
C ILE A 265 10.77 -25.81 7.52
N PRO A 266 11.99 -25.32 7.82
CA PRO A 266 12.19 -24.23 8.77
C PRO A 266 11.34 -23.00 8.39
N SER A 267 10.60 -22.47 9.38
CA SER A 267 9.69 -21.32 9.19
C SER A 267 10.39 -20.11 8.56
N ASN A 268 11.66 -19.89 8.90
CA ASN A 268 12.47 -18.80 8.37
C ASN A 268 12.70 -18.90 6.85
N LEU A 269 12.88 -20.13 6.32
CA LEU A 269 13.02 -20.34 4.87
C LEU A 269 11.72 -20.06 4.14
N LEU A 270 10.59 -20.49 4.71
CA LEU A 270 9.28 -20.24 4.13
C LEU A 270 8.89 -18.74 4.19
N ALA A 271 9.29 -18.02 5.24
CA ALA A 271 9.09 -16.58 5.37
C ALA A 271 9.91 -15.77 4.33
N MET A 272 10.96 -16.35 3.74
CA MET A 272 11.72 -15.73 2.64
C MET A 272 11.03 -15.84 1.28
N LEU A 273 10.03 -16.72 1.11
CA LEU A 273 9.37 -16.96 -0.18
C LEU A 273 8.83 -15.70 -0.87
N PRO A 274 8.13 -14.77 -0.18
CA PRO A 274 7.66 -13.53 -0.82
C PRO A 274 8.81 -12.69 -1.38
N TYR A 275 9.91 -12.60 -0.65
CA TYR A 275 11.10 -11.83 -1.06
C TYR A 275 11.85 -12.51 -2.21
N LEU A 276 11.97 -13.84 -2.18
CA LEU A 276 12.54 -14.61 -3.28
C LEU A 276 11.67 -14.47 -4.55
N ALA A 277 10.36 -14.57 -4.43
CA ALA A 277 9.44 -14.31 -5.53
C ALA A 277 9.66 -12.90 -6.11
N THR A 278 9.86 -11.89 -5.25
CA THR A 278 10.23 -10.53 -5.64
C THR A 278 11.48 -10.52 -6.51
N ILE A 279 12.56 -11.13 -6.05
CA ILE A 279 13.84 -11.17 -6.78
C ILE A 279 13.68 -11.88 -8.13
N VAL A 280 13.00 -13.02 -8.15
CA VAL A 280 12.75 -13.77 -9.39
C VAL A 280 11.97 -12.93 -10.40
N VAL A 281 10.90 -12.27 -9.97
CA VAL A 281 10.09 -11.41 -10.85
C VAL A 281 10.91 -10.21 -11.34
N LEU A 282 11.72 -9.58 -10.48
CA LEU A 282 12.63 -8.49 -10.90
C LEU A 282 13.60 -8.97 -11.98
N VAL A 283 14.23 -10.13 -11.79
CA VAL A 283 15.16 -10.71 -12.77
C VAL A 283 14.45 -10.98 -14.10
N LEU A 284 13.22 -11.54 -14.06
CA LEU A 284 12.44 -11.81 -15.25
C LEU A 284 12.03 -10.53 -16.00
N LEU A 285 11.64 -9.49 -15.28
CA LEU A 285 11.30 -8.18 -15.87
C LEU A 285 12.54 -7.47 -16.42
N SER A 286 13.69 -7.60 -15.76
CA SER A 286 14.95 -7.00 -16.21
C SER A 286 15.47 -7.59 -17.54
N ARG A 287 14.98 -8.79 -17.93
CA ARG A 287 15.30 -9.38 -19.24
C ARG A 287 14.73 -8.60 -20.43
N ASP A 288 13.69 -7.80 -20.20
CA ASP A 288 13.05 -7.00 -21.25
C ASP A 288 13.03 -5.51 -20.86
N PRO A 289 14.21 -4.83 -20.88
CA PRO A 289 14.35 -3.46 -20.39
C PRO A 289 13.52 -2.46 -21.20
N ILE A 290 13.18 -2.78 -22.46
CA ILE A 290 12.36 -1.92 -23.30
C ILE A 290 10.93 -1.85 -22.76
N LYS A 291 10.34 -2.98 -22.37
CA LYS A 291 8.98 -3.01 -21.82
C LYS A 291 8.86 -2.33 -20.48
N THR A 292 9.89 -2.46 -19.62
CA THR A 292 9.89 -1.82 -18.31
C THR A 292 10.04 -0.31 -18.44
N ARG A 293 10.91 0.17 -19.34
CA ARG A 293 11.11 1.61 -19.60
C ARG A 293 9.91 2.30 -20.24
N LEU A 294 9.10 1.58 -21.04
CA LEU A 294 7.92 2.14 -21.70
C LEU A 294 6.81 2.59 -20.73
N PHE A 295 6.79 2.09 -19.50
CA PHE A 295 5.74 2.39 -18.53
C PHE A 295 6.22 3.16 -17.31
N ALA A 296 7.55 3.20 -17.07
CA ALA A 296 8.14 3.99 -16.00
C ALA A 296 8.08 5.48 -16.36
N PRO A 297 7.61 6.36 -15.46
CA PRO A 297 7.64 7.80 -15.72
C PRO A 297 9.08 8.29 -15.90
N VAL A 298 9.35 9.04 -16.94
CA VAL A 298 10.73 9.49 -17.31
C VAL A 298 11.32 10.43 -16.26
N SER A 299 10.48 11.18 -15.55
CA SER A 299 10.91 12.11 -14.51
C SER A 299 10.91 11.50 -13.10
N LEU A 300 10.70 10.18 -12.94
CA LEU A 300 10.62 9.52 -11.65
C LEU A 300 11.88 9.80 -10.80
N GLY A 301 11.65 10.28 -9.58
CA GLY A 301 12.73 10.58 -8.63
C GLY A 301 13.60 11.80 -8.97
N LYS A 302 13.32 12.49 -10.09
CA LYS A 302 14.07 13.68 -10.49
C LYS A 302 13.48 14.92 -9.83
N PRO A 303 14.33 15.78 -9.20
CA PRO A 303 13.90 17.09 -8.74
C PRO A 303 13.44 17.94 -9.94
N TRP A 304 12.48 18.82 -9.71
CA TRP A 304 11.97 19.73 -10.73
C TRP A 304 11.67 21.10 -10.13
N GLN A 305 12.13 22.16 -10.82
CA GLN A 305 11.85 23.54 -10.45
C GLN A 305 11.27 24.29 -11.64
N PRO A 306 10.31 25.21 -11.41
CA PRO A 306 9.80 26.10 -12.46
C PRO A 306 10.92 27.02 -12.97
N GLY A 307 11.18 27.04 -14.28
CA GLY A 307 12.05 28.03 -14.91
C GLY A 307 13.55 27.67 -15.01
N HIS A 308 13.91 26.41 -14.85
CA HIS A 308 15.25 25.89 -15.15
C HIS A 308 15.24 24.92 -16.30
#